data_b98faf4ea13723553c6236f01bbe4877
#
_entry.id   b98faf4ea13723553c6236f01bbe4877
#
_cell.length_a   1.000
_cell.length_b   1.000
_cell.length_c   1.000
_cell.angle_alpha   90.00
_cell.angle_beta   90.00
_cell.angle_gamma   90.00
#
_symmetry.space_group_name_H-M   'P 1'
#
loop_
_entity.id
_entity.type
_entity.pdbx_description
1 polymer ?
#
loop_
_entity_poly.entity_id
_entity_poly.type
_entity_poly.pdbx_seq_one_letter_code
_entity_poly.pdbx_strand_id
1 'polypeptide(L)'
;MGLLSSTPLKFADRWTEDDGVAVFAFTPTRPFRHIAGQHGLFAVKGGGAKPFSLASAPEDDQVVLATRLDSGSRFKKALAALRPGDRVTMRGPIMKFTLDGAGDDVVFLAQGVGITPFRSLLRHISAAGLGVRSTLLHVGDGHAFKTETEQLASDARYHRDREGFAVDLKQVATNAPAATYYVSGVPQFIAETSAALKDLGIGRKQIRKDNFRGY
;
A
#
# COMPACT_ATOMS: atom_id res chain seq x y z
N MET A 1 7.96 -9.87 -24.15
CA MET A 1 7.45 -8.84 -23.23
C MET A 1 5.96 -8.70 -23.51
N GLY A 2 5.09 -9.31 -22.69
CA GLY A 2 3.64 -9.20 -22.88
C GLY A 2 3.22 -7.73 -22.71
N LEU A 3 2.37 -7.24 -23.60
CA LEU A 3 1.77 -5.92 -23.50
C LEU A 3 0.98 -5.84 -22.17
N LEU A 4 1.37 -4.93 -21.28
CA LEU A 4 0.59 -4.65 -20.07
C LEU A 4 -0.84 -4.27 -20.48
N SER A 5 -1.83 -4.93 -19.88
CA SER A 5 -3.22 -4.59 -20.16
C SER A 5 -3.48 -3.13 -19.77
N SER A 6 -4.27 -2.43 -20.59
CA SER A 6 -4.61 -1.03 -20.36
C SER A 6 -6.06 -0.95 -19.91
N THR A 7 -6.33 -0.43 -18.74
CA THR A 7 -7.68 -0.28 -18.18
C THR A 7 -8.06 1.20 -18.16
N PRO A 8 -9.07 1.62 -18.93
CA PRO A 8 -9.61 2.96 -18.84
C PRO A 8 -10.38 3.12 -17.53
N LEU A 9 -10.09 4.21 -16.83
CA LEU A 9 -10.71 4.58 -15.57
C LEU A 9 -11.41 5.94 -15.71
N LYS A 10 -12.51 6.13 -14.99
CA LYS A 10 -13.11 7.46 -14.77
C LYS A 10 -12.81 7.90 -13.34
N PHE A 11 -12.28 9.10 -13.17
CA PHE A 11 -12.13 9.68 -11.85
C PHE A 11 -13.52 9.88 -11.23
N ALA A 12 -13.69 9.33 -10.02
CA ALA A 12 -14.97 9.37 -9.31
C ALA A 12 -14.95 10.43 -8.21
N ASP A 13 -13.97 10.33 -7.31
CA ASP A 13 -13.92 11.19 -6.12
C ASP A 13 -12.50 11.31 -5.56
N ARG A 14 -12.31 12.32 -4.70
CA ARG A 14 -11.09 12.48 -3.89
C ARG A 14 -11.43 12.98 -2.50
N TRP A 15 -10.63 12.54 -1.52
CA TRP A 15 -10.67 13.05 -0.15
C TRP A 15 -9.25 13.14 0.41
N THR A 16 -9.12 13.67 1.60
CA THR A 16 -7.85 13.78 2.31
C THR A 16 -7.96 13.00 3.60
N GLU A 17 -6.99 12.13 3.83
CA GLU A 17 -6.77 11.41 5.07
C GLU A 17 -5.95 12.26 6.03
N ASP A 18 -5.80 11.78 7.27
CA ASP A 18 -4.87 12.34 8.23
C ASP A 18 -3.47 12.50 7.61
N ASP A 19 -2.70 13.45 8.07
CA ASP A 19 -1.37 13.80 7.58
C ASP A 19 -1.32 14.38 6.13
N GLY A 20 -2.46 14.77 5.57
CA GLY A 20 -2.54 15.41 4.25
C GLY A 20 -2.36 14.46 3.08
N VAL A 21 -2.52 13.16 3.27
CA VAL A 21 -2.53 12.18 2.17
C VAL A 21 -3.80 12.34 1.35
N ALA A 22 -3.67 12.69 0.09
CA ALA A 22 -4.77 12.76 -0.86
C ALA A 22 -5.07 11.37 -1.43
N VAL A 23 -6.33 10.97 -1.38
CA VAL A 23 -6.86 9.71 -1.88
C VAL A 23 -7.72 10.00 -3.12
N PHE A 24 -7.57 9.15 -4.14
CA PHE A 24 -8.27 9.27 -5.41
C PHE A 24 -8.94 7.95 -5.74
N ALA A 25 -10.25 8.00 -5.97
CA ALA A 25 -11.05 6.87 -6.37
C ALA A 25 -11.41 6.94 -7.86
N PHE A 26 -11.33 5.80 -8.53
CA PHE A 26 -11.61 5.68 -9.96
C PHE A 26 -12.54 4.50 -10.22
N THR A 27 -13.52 4.68 -11.10
CA THR A 27 -14.37 3.59 -11.57
C THR A 27 -13.81 3.02 -12.87
N PRO A 28 -13.47 1.72 -12.93
CA PRO A 28 -13.11 1.05 -14.17
C PRO A 28 -14.26 1.10 -15.17
N THR A 29 -13.97 1.41 -16.45
CA THR A 29 -15.00 1.44 -17.51
C THR A 29 -15.21 0.09 -18.18
N ARG A 30 -14.47 -0.92 -17.77
CA ARG A 30 -14.57 -2.32 -18.16
C ARG A 30 -14.09 -3.21 -17.01
N PRO A 31 -14.44 -4.52 -16.99
CA PRO A 31 -13.98 -5.43 -15.94
C PRO A 31 -12.45 -5.36 -15.77
N PHE A 32 -12.03 -5.17 -14.55
CA PHE A 32 -10.61 -5.12 -14.14
C PHE A 32 -10.40 -6.13 -13.02
N ARG A 33 -9.31 -6.86 -13.08
CA ARG A 33 -8.90 -7.80 -12.03
C ARG A 33 -7.46 -7.54 -11.65
N HIS A 34 -7.19 -7.59 -10.36
CA HIS A 34 -5.85 -7.53 -9.80
C HIS A 34 -5.75 -8.46 -8.57
N ILE A 35 -4.57 -8.60 -8.05
CA ILE A 35 -4.32 -9.29 -6.78
C ILE A 35 -4.00 -8.19 -5.75
N ALA A 36 -4.52 -8.33 -4.53
CA ALA A 36 -4.26 -7.37 -3.45
C ALA A 36 -2.75 -7.13 -3.26
N GLY A 37 -2.37 -5.87 -3.05
CA GLY A 37 -0.97 -5.43 -2.91
C GLY A 37 -0.24 -5.15 -4.24
N GLN A 38 -0.85 -5.42 -5.39
CA GLN A 38 -0.27 -5.05 -6.70
C GLN A 38 -0.31 -3.54 -6.94
N HIS A 39 0.42 -3.11 -7.99
CA HIS A 39 0.55 -1.73 -8.43
C HIS A 39 -0.09 -1.53 -9.81
N GLY A 40 -0.45 -0.29 -10.11
CA GLY A 40 -0.84 0.16 -11.44
C GLY A 40 0.03 1.33 -11.92
N LEU A 41 0.33 1.39 -13.21
CA LEU A 41 0.95 2.55 -13.84
C LEU A 41 -0.16 3.49 -14.31
N PHE A 42 -0.40 4.55 -13.57
CA PHE A 42 -1.46 5.53 -13.88
C PHE A 42 -0.93 6.62 -14.81
N ALA A 43 -1.65 6.86 -15.90
CA ALA A 43 -1.38 7.92 -16.85
C ALA A 43 -2.49 8.97 -16.82
N VAL A 44 -2.13 10.21 -16.49
CA VAL A 44 -3.03 11.37 -16.43
C VAL A 44 -2.70 12.34 -17.55
N LYS A 45 -3.73 12.85 -18.25
CA LYS A 45 -3.54 13.82 -19.33
C LYS A 45 -2.75 15.03 -18.83
N GLY A 46 -1.69 15.38 -19.53
CA GLY A 46 -0.81 16.48 -19.13
C GLY A 46 0.17 16.15 -18.01
N GLY A 47 0.00 15.04 -17.26
CA GLY A 47 0.84 14.67 -16.12
C GLY A 47 1.92 13.62 -16.43
N GLY A 48 1.76 12.86 -17.51
CA GLY A 48 2.58 11.69 -17.80
C GLY A 48 2.07 10.44 -17.06
N ALA A 49 2.94 9.49 -16.79
CA ALA A 49 2.59 8.24 -16.11
C ALA A 49 3.46 8.01 -14.88
N LYS A 50 2.85 7.54 -13.81
CA LYS A 50 3.51 7.16 -12.55
C LYS A 50 2.86 5.91 -12.00
N PRO A 51 3.64 5.02 -11.42
CA PRO A 51 3.14 3.84 -10.76
C PRO A 51 2.72 4.13 -9.32
N PHE A 52 1.67 3.44 -8.85
CA PHE A 52 1.17 3.50 -7.48
C PHE A 52 0.70 2.12 -7.03
N SER A 53 0.87 1.84 -5.75
CA SER A 53 0.19 0.72 -5.12
C SER A 53 -1.32 0.93 -5.22
N LEU A 54 -2.05 -0.13 -5.53
CA LEU A 54 -3.51 -0.12 -5.45
C LEU A 54 -3.90 -0.21 -3.98
N ALA A 55 -4.56 0.81 -3.46
CA ALA A 55 -5.03 0.85 -2.08
C ALA A 55 -6.41 0.16 -1.92
N SER A 56 -7.08 -0.15 -3.03
CA SER A 56 -8.29 -0.97 -3.09
C SER A 56 -7.98 -2.46 -3.13
N ALA A 57 -8.89 -3.28 -2.60
CA ALA A 57 -8.85 -4.72 -2.73
C ALA A 57 -9.45 -5.18 -4.08
N PRO A 58 -9.20 -6.43 -4.53
CA PRO A 58 -9.84 -6.99 -5.72
C PRO A 58 -11.36 -7.04 -5.67
N GLU A 59 -11.93 -7.07 -4.46
CA GLU A 59 -13.36 -7.12 -4.17
C GLU A 59 -14.04 -5.76 -4.25
N ASP A 60 -13.24 -4.66 -4.33
CA ASP A 60 -13.78 -3.31 -4.40
C ASP A 60 -14.21 -2.97 -5.83
N ASP A 61 -15.31 -2.22 -5.95
CA ASP A 61 -15.83 -1.73 -7.24
C ASP A 61 -14.96 -0.62 -7.84
N GLN A 62 -14.13 0.03 -7.01
CA GLN A 62 -13.28 1.15 -7.39
C GLN A 62 -11.80 0.83 -7.26
N VAL A 63 -11.01 1.40 -8.14
CA VAL A 63 -9.56 1.45 -8.02
C VAL A 63 -9.17 2.68 -7.23
N VAL A 64 -8.47 2.49 -6.12
CA VAL A 64 -8.05 3.58 -5.22
C VAL A 64 -6.53 3.69 -5.20
N LEU A 65 -6.02 4.92 -5.31
CA LEU A 65 -4.64 5.25 -5.02
C LEU A 65 -4.57 6.37 -3.97
N ALA A 66 -3.47 6.44 -3.23
CA ALA A 66 -3.22 7.52 -2.30
C ALA A 66 -1.80 8.06 -2.44
N THR A 67 -1.63 9.37 -2.27
CA THR A 67 -0.33 10.03 -2.38
C THR A 67 -0.32 11.37 -1.66
N ARG A 68 0.87 11.85 -1.26
CA ARG A 68 1.07 13.24 -0.89
C ARG A 68 1.21 14.11 -2.14
N LEU A 69 0.66 15.33 -2.12
CA LEU A 69 0.68 16.25 -3.26
C LEU A 69 1.80 17.31 -3.17
N ASP A 70 2.45 17.42 -2.05
CA ASP A 70 3.45 18.44 -1.66
C ASP A 70 4.66 18.53 -2.60
N SER A 71 5.09 17.44 -3.24
CA SER A 71 6.21 17.50 -4.21
C SER A 71 5.92 18.39 -5.44
N GLY A 72 4.66 18.74 -5.68
CA GLY A 72 4.22 19.60 -6.77
C GLY A 72 4.62 19.11 -8.17
N SER A 73 4.97 17.82 -8.32
CA SER A 73 5.39 17.27 -9.61
C SER A 73 4.29 17.43 -10.66
N ARG A 74 4.68 17.47 -11.96
CA ARG A 74 3.73 17.59 -13.06
C ARG A 74 2.58 16.58 -13.00
N PHE A 75 2.90 15.32 -12.62
CA PHE A 75 1.91 14.28 -12.44
C PHE A 75 0.93 14.61 -11.30
N LYS A 76 1.45 14.99 -10.13
CA LYS A 76 0.63 15.31 -8.95
C LYS A 76 -0.27 16.54 -9.18
N LYS A 77 0.23 17.56 -9.89
CA LYS A 77 -0.58 18.70 -10.30
C LYS A 77 -1.73 18.30 -11.24
N ALA A 78 -1.45 17.43 -12.23
CA ALA A 78 -2.48 16.93 -13.15
C ALA A 78 -3.48 16.02 -12.42
N LEU A 79 -3.03 15.18 -11.47
CA LEU A 79 -3.88 14.34 -10.65
C LEU A 79 -4.82 15.19 -9.76
N ALA A 80 -4.28 16.22 -9.12
CA ALA A 80 -5.05 17.13 -8.26
C ALA A 80 -6.09 17.97 -9.04
N ALA A 81 -5.87 18.18 -10.34
CA ALA A 81 -6.78 18.95 -11.20
C ALA A 81 -7.93 18.12 -11.76
N LEU A 82 -7.98 16.81 -11.54
CA LEU A 82 -9.05 15.95 -12.04
C LEU A 82 -10.43 16.37 -11.50
N ARG A 83 -11.43 16.27 -12.37
CA ARG A 83 -12.84 16.47 -12.06
C ARG A 83 -13.60 15.16 -12.25
N PRO A 84 -14.68 14.91 -11.48
CA PRO A 84 -15.51 13.72 -11.66
C PRO A 84 -15.88 13.49 -13.14
N GLY A 85 -15.64 12.27 -13.62
CA GLY A 85 -15.82 11.88 -15.01
C GLY A 85 -14.57 11.97 -15.89
N ASP A 86 -13.51 12.65 -15.46
CA ASP A 86 -12.26 12.72 -16.21
C ASP A 86 -11.63 11.34 -16.42
N ARG A 87 -11.01 11.16 -17.59
CA ARG A 87 -10.42 9.88 -17.98
C ARG A 87 -8.97 9.77 -17.52
N VAL A 88 -8.67 8.64 -16.89
CA VAL A 88 -7.32 8.22 -16.52
C VAL A 88 -7.09 6.83 -17.11
N THR A 89 -5.88 6.52 -17.50
CA THR A 89 -5.53 5.19 -17.99
C THR A 89 -4.60 4.52 -16.97
N MET A 90 -4.94 3.33 -16.54
CA MET A 90 -4.05 2.48 -15.76
C MET A 90 -3.54 1.34 -16.63
N ARG A 91 -2.23 1.08 -16.59
CA ARG A 91 -1.59 -0.09 -17.19
C ARG A 91 -1.13 -1.03 -16.09
N GLY A 92 -1.38 -2.30 -16.27
CA GLY A 92 -1.07 -3.31 -15.27
C GLY A 92 -2.25 -4.27 -15.07
N PRO A 93 -2.31 -4.97 -13.93
CA PRO A 93 -1.51 -4.78 -12.71
C PRO A 93 -0.06 -5.19 -12.87
N ILE A 94 0.82 -4.66 -12.03
CA ILE A 94 2.25 -4.94 -11.99
C ILE A 94 2.70 -5.25 -10.56
N MET A 95 3.90 -5.76 -10.41
CA MET A 95 4.54 -6.15 -9.14
C MET A 95 3.89 -7.38 -8.47
N LYS A 96 4.63 -7.96 -7.51
CA LYS A 96 4.24 -9.18 -6.78
C LYS A 96 4.37 -8.96 -5.27
N PHE A 97 3.82 -7.88 -4.77
CA PHE A 97 3.78 -7.61 -3.34
C PHE A 97 2.44 -8.12 -2.77
N THR A 98 2.22 -9.43 -2.89
CA THR A 98 0.95 -10.13 -2.63
C THR A 98 1.08 -11.11 -1.47
N LEU A 99 -0.01 -11.73 -1.05
CA LEU A 99 -0.01 -12.78 -0.02
C LEU A 99 0.45 -14.15 -0.53
N ASP A 100 0.71 -14.30 -1.83
CA ASP A 100 1.10 -15.59 -2.42
C ASP A 100 2.29 -16.23 -1.69
N GLY A 101 2.10 -17.44 -1.16
CA GLY A 101 3.11 -18.16 -0.37
C GLY A 101 3.48 -17.46 0.95
N ALA A 102 2.63 -16.59 1.49
CA ALA A 102 2.67 -16.19 2.89
C ALA A 102 2.08 -17.31 3.76
N GLY A 103 2.57 -17.41 5.02
CA GLY A 103 1.93 -18.27 6.02
C GLY A 103 0.65 -17.63 6.58
N ASP A 104 0.10 -18.27 7.62
CA ASP A 104 -1.11 -17.80 8.30
C ASP A 104 -0.88 -16.54 9.17
N ASP A 105 0.38 -16.19 9.43
CA ASP A 105 0.79 -14.99 10.14
C ASP A 105 1.55 -14.04 9.22
N VAL A 106 1.05 -12.80 9.11
CA VAL A 106 1.70 -11.73 8.35
C VAL A 106 1.90 -10.49 9.22
N VAL A 107 3.03 -9.83 9.04
CA VAL A 107 3.36 -8.57 9.71
C VAL A 107 3.57 -7.48 8.66
N PHE A 108 2.78 -6.43 8.73
CA PHE A 108 2.82 -5.27 7.84
C PHE A 108 3.53 -4.11 8.53
N LEU A 109 4.62 -3.64 7.93
CA LEU A 109 5.48 -2.58 8.45
C LEU A 109 5.43 -1.40 7.49
N ALA A 110 4.64 -0.39 7.85
CA ALA A 110 4.36 0.78 7.02
C ALA A 110 5.06 2.04 7.51
N GLN A 111 5.53 2.87 6.56
CA GLN A 111 5.86 4.25 6.85
C GLN A 111 5.04 5.21 5.96
N GLY A 112 4.32 6.16 6.60
CA GLY A 112 3.53 7.17 5.91
C GLY A 112 2.60 6.56 4.84
N VAL A 113 2.66 7.06 3.60
CA VAL A 113 1.83 6.55 2.49
C VAL A 113 2.15 5.11 2.06
N GLY A 114 3.21 4.50 2.60
CA GLY A 114 3.49 3.07 2.44
C GLY A 114 2.44 2.14 3.03
N ILE A 115 1.43 2.67 3.72
CA ILE A 115 0.24 1.94 4.16
C ILE A 115 -0.64 1.44 3.00
N THR A 116 -0.56 2.06 1.81
CA THR A 116 -1.46 1.80 0.68
C THR A 116 -1.55 0.33 0.25
N PRO A 117 -0.45 -0.41 0.03
CA PRO A 117 -0.55 -1.83 -0.31
C PRO A 117 -1.12 -2.65 0.85
N PHE A 118 -0.87 -2.26 2.10
CA PHE A 118 -1.40 -2.99 3.26
C PHE A 118 -2.89 -2.77 3.45
N ARG A 119 -3.42 -1.58 3.14
CA ARG A 119 -4.86 -1.38 3.07
C ARG A 119 -5.53 -2.36 2.10
N SER A 120 -4.97 -2.51 0.91
CA SER A 120 -5.46 -3.48 -0.08
C SER A 120 -5.44 -4.92 0.45
N LEU A 121 -4.34 -5.32 1.08
CA LEU A 121 -4.17 -6.67 1.65
C LEU A 121 -5.13 -6.92 2.81
N LEU A 122 -5.28 -5.98 3.74
CA LEU A 122 -6.19 -6.09 4.89
C LEU A 122 -7.65 -6.19 4.45
N ARG A 123 -8.07 -5.35 3.50
CA ARG A 123 -9.41 -5.41 2.92
C ARG A 123 -9.67 -6.76 2.26
N HIS A 124 -8.70 -7.27 1.49
CA HIS A 124 -8.79 -8.58 0.85
C HIS A 124 -8.88 -9.72 1.87
N ILE A 125 -8.04 -9.71 2.92
CA ILE A 125 -8.09 -10.69 4.01
C ILE A 125 -9.49 -10.76 4.60
N SER A 126 -10.08 -9.60 4.90
CA SER A 126 -11.42 -9.49 5.48
C SER A 126 -12.52 -9.92 4.50
N ALA A 127 -12.53 -9.38 3.28
CA ALA A 127 -13.60 -9.61 2.30
C ALA A 127 -13.63 -11.05 1.77
N ALA A 128 -12.46 -11.67 1.60
CA ALA A 128 -12.34 -13.06 1.18
C ALA A 128 -12.40 -14.07 2.34
N GLY A 129 -12.55 -13.60 3.59
CA GLY A 129 -12.60 -14.46 4.78
C GLY A 129 -11.36 -15.33 4.95
N LEU A 130 -10.18 -14.80 4.60
CA LEU A 130 -8.94 -15.54 4.75
C LEU A 130 -8.59 -15.70 6.23
N GLY A 131 -8.23 -16.90 6.65
CA GLY A 131 -7.82 -17.19 8.03
C GLY A 131 -6.44 -16.65 8.41
N VAL A 132 -6.01 -15.55 7.80
CA VAL A 132 -4.69 -14.93 7.99
C VAL A 132 -4.74 -13.95 9.17
N ARG A 133 -3.88 -14.16 10.15
CA ARG A 133 -3.66 -13.23 11.26
C ARG A 133 -2.68 -12.13 10.85
N SER A 134 -3.12 -10.89 10.92
CA SER A 134 -2.34 -9.73 10.46
C SER A 134 -1.99 -8.79 11.62
N THR A 135 -0.70 -8.46 11.75
CA THR A 135 -0.21 -7.41 12.66
C THR A 135 0.26 -6.22 11.81
N LEU A 136 -0.20 -5.02 12.10
CA LEU A 136 0.20 -3.78 11.44
C LEU A 136 0.99 -2.89 12.41
N LEU A 137 2.21 -2.51 12.02
CA LEU A 137 2.94 -1.39 12.64
C LEU A 137 3.06 -0.27 11.61
N HIS A 138 2.50 0.90 11.93
CA HIS A 138 2.51 2.06 11.04
C HIS A 138 3.15 3.26 11.72
N VAL A 139 4.25 3.77 11.16
CA VAL A 139 4.97 4.96 11.65
C VAL A 139 4.83 6.14 10.69
N GLY A 140 4.59 7.33 11.25
CA GLY A 140 4.47 8.59 10.50
C GLY A 140 3.92 9.72 11.36
N ASP A 141 3.99 10.96 10.87
CA ASP A 141 3.46 12.15 11.55
C ASP A 141 1.93 12.09 11.71
N GLY A 142 1.27 11.39 10.80
CA GLY A 142 -0.15 11.00 10.81
C GLY A 142 -0.32 9.64 10.18
N HIS A 143 -1.54 9.11 10.20
CA HIS A 143 -1.80 7.72 9.84
C HIS A 143 -3.02 7.63 8.91
N ALA A 144 -2.77 7.75 7.60
CA ALA A 144 -3.81 7.55 6.58
C ALA A 144 -4.48 6.17 6.75
N PHE A 145 -5.79 6.14 6.56
CA PHE A 145 -6.64 4.95 6.70
C PHE A 145 -6.64 4.31 8.11
N LYS A 146 -6.25 5.05 9.16
CA LYS A 146 -6.10 4.50 10.52
C LYS A 146 -7.34 3.76 10.99
N THR A 147 -8.50 4.41 10.98
CA THR A 147 -9.76 3.82 11.47
C THR A 147 -10.10 2.52 10.77
N GLU A 148 -9.92 2.47 9.44
CA GLU A 148 -10.21 1.29 8.66
C GLU A 148 -9.18 0.16 8.93
N THR A 149 -7.88 0.49 8.93
CA THR A 149 -6.84 -0.52 9.12
C THR A 149 -6.80 -1.07 10.55
N GLU A 150 -7.23 -0.27 11.55
CA GLU A 150 -7.40 -0.69 12.94
C GLU A 150 -8.53 -1.73 13.10
N GLN A 151 -9.60 -1.59 12.33
CA GLN A 151 -10.72 -2.54 12.33
C GLN A 151 -10.41 -3.84 11.57
N LEU A 152 -9.56 -3.77 10.54
CA LEU A 152 -9.28 -4.88 9.64
C LEU A 152 -8.08 -5.74 10.09
N ALA A 153 -7.09 -5.17 10.77
CA ALA A 153 -5.94 -5.92 11.27
C ALA A 153 -6.30 -6.65 12.56
N SER A 154 -5.68 -7.82 12.80
CA SER A 154 -5.81 -8.55 14.06
C SER A 154 -5.17 -7.81 15.24
N ASP A 155 -4.07 -7.09 14.96
CA ASP A 155 -3.38 -6.16 15.87
C ASP A 155 -2.85 -4.99 15.06
N ALA A 156 -3.11 -3.75 15.49
CA ALA A 156 -2.64 -2.54 14.80
C ALA A 156 -2.06 -1.54 15.79
N ARG A 157 -0.83 -1.11 15.51
CA ARG A 157 -0.09 -0.17 16.36
C ARG A 157 0.43 0.99 15.51
N TYR A 158 0.26 2.21 16.03
CA TYR A 158 0.56 3.45 15.33
C TYR A 158 1.57 4.27 16.12
N HIS A 159 2.65 4.66 15.45
CA HIS A 159 3.79 5.37 16.05
C HIS A 159 4.03 6.68 15.33
N ARG A 160 4.29 7.74 16.09
CA ARG A 160 4.74 9.02 15.52
C ARG A 160 6.24 9.11 15.34
N ASP A 161 6.99 8.27 16.04
CA ASP A 161 8.45 8.25 16.03
C ASP A 161 9.00 6.84 15.75
N ARG A 162 10.30 6.81 15.42
CA ARG A 162 11.01 5.57 15.09
C ARG A 162 11.37 4.74 16.32
N GLU A 163 11.46 5.34 17.49
CA GLU A 163 11.84 4.68 18.73
C GLU A 163 10.71 3.74 19.19
N GLY A 164 9.49 4.27 19.33
CA GLY A 164 8.32 3.45 19.67
C GLY A 164 8.07 2.35 18.63
N PHE A 165 8.23 2.67 17.33
CA PHE A 165 8.14 1.66 16.27
C PHE A 165 9.19 0.55 16.45
N ALA A 166 10.44 0.87 16.79
CA ALA A 166 11.51 -0.12 16.96
C ALA A 166 11.28 -1.04 18.16
N VAL A 167 10.72 -0.51 19.25
CA VAL A 167 10.33 -1.30 20.43
C VAL A 167 9.29 -2.35 20.06
N ASP A 168 8.22 -1.94 19.39
CA ASP A 168 7.16 -2.84 18.97
C ASP A 168 7.62 -3.81 17.88
N LEU A 169 8.47 -3.38 16.94
CA LEU A 169 9.08 -4.26 15.95
C LEU A 169 9.82 -5.42 16.60
N LYS A 170 10.63 -5.14 17.64
CA LYS A 170 11.35 -6.15 18.39
C LYS A 170 10.39 -7.12 19.08
N GLN A 171 9.36 -6.59 19.74
CA GLN A 171 8.35 -7.42 20.40
C GLN A 171 7.62 -8.35 19.42
N VAL A 172 7.16 -7.78 18.27
CA VAL A 172 6.45 -8.54 17.24
C VAL A 172 7.35 -9.60 16.63
N ALA A 173 8.62 -9.27 16.32
CA ALA A 173 9.57 -10.23 15.76
C ALA A 173 9.86 -11.39 16.72
N THR A 174 9.92 -11.11 18.02
CA THR A 174 10.10 -12.14 19.05
C THR A 174 8.87 -13.06 19.16
N ASN A 175 7.67 -12.50 19.08
CA ASN A 175 6.42 -13.25 19.26
C ASN A 175 5.96 -13.99 17.99
N ALA A 176 6.39 -13.55 16.81
CA ALA A 176 6.00 -14.13 15.52
C ALA A 176 7.22 -14.46 14.62
N PRO A 177 8.20 -15.27 15.09
CA PRO A 177 9.44 -15.51 14.34
C PRO A 177 9.24 -16.25 13.02
N ALA A 178 8.11 -16.94 12.85
CA ALA A 178 7.76 -17.66 11.63
C ALA A 178 6.90 -16.85 10.64
N ALA A 179 6.45 -15.64 11.01
CA ALA A 179 5.59 -14.82 10.18
C ALA A 179 6.28 -14.34 8.89
N THR A 180 5.47 -13.98 7.90
CA THR A 180 5.95 -13.25 6.71
C THR A 180 5.85 -11.74 6.97
N TYR A 181 6.98 -11.05 6.85
CA TYR A 181 7.12 -9.62 7.09
C TYR A 181 7.09 -8.83 5.79
N TYR A 182 6.21 -7.87 5.69
CA TYR A 182 6.07 -6.97 4.55
C TYR A 182 6.49 -5.57 4.95
N VAL A 183 7.38 -4.96 4.18
CA VAL A 183 7.92 -3.62 4.47
C VAL A 183 7.64 -2.67 3.32
N SER A 184 6.94 -1.56 3.58
CA SER A 184 6.62 -0.53 2.60
C SER A 184 6.79 0.87 3.17
N GLY A 185 7.41 1.76 2.39
CA GLY A 185 7.74 3.13 2.78
C GLY A 185 8.87 3.70 1.93
N VAL A 186 9.55 4.73 2.42
CA VAL A 186 10.72 5.29 1.71
C VAL A 186 11.89 4.30 1.71
N PRO A 187 12.80 4.35 0.71
CA PRO A 187 13.88 3.38 0.57
C PRO A 187 14.75 3.19 1.83
N GLN A 188 15.02 4.28 2.56
CA GLN A 188 15.77 4.24 3.80
C GLN A 188 15.03 3.42 4.88
N PHE A 189 13.73 3.64 5.06
CA PHE A 189 12.90 2.87 6.01
C PHE A 189 12.91 1.38 5.68
N ILE A 190 12.73 1.04 4.39
CA ILE A 190 12.74 -0.35 3.95
C ILE A 190 14.10 -1.00 4.25
N ALA A 191 15.20 -0.29 4.00
CA ALA A 191 16.55 -0.80 4.27
C ALA A 191 16.79 -1.03 5.76
N GLU A 192 16.55 -0.01 6.59
CA GLU A 192 16.76 -0.04 8.05
C GLU A 192 15.88 -1.10 8.73
N THR A 193 14.58 -1.10 8.43
CA THR A 193 13.64 -2.08 9.00
C THR A 193 14.00 -3.51 8.60
N SER A 194 14.42 -3.72 7.34
CA SER A 194 14.84 -5.04 6.88
C SER A 194 16.17 -5.49 7.49
N ALA A 195 17.06 -4.59 7.85
CA ALA A 195 18.28 -4.89 8.59
C ALA A 195 17.94 -5.29 10.03
N ALA A 196 17.13 -4.48 10.72
CA ALA A 196 16.67 -4.76 12.07
C ALA A 196 15.96 -6.13 12.18
N LEU A 197 15.09 -6.48 11.23
CA LEU A 197 14.45 -7.80 11.21
C LEU A 197 15.46 -8.94 11.11
N LYS A 198 16.52 -8.79 10.30
CA LYS A 198 17.57 -9.82 10.17
C LYS A 198 18.38 -9.96 11.47
N ASP A 199 18.70 -8.82 12.12
CA ASP A 199 19.40 -8.81 13.40
C ASP A 199 18.58 -9.46 14.52
N LEU A 200 17.24 -9.43 14.39
CA LEU A 200 16.28 -10.13 15.23
C LEU A 200 16.07 -11.62 14.83
N GLY A 201 16.82 -12.14 13.86
CA GLY A 201 16.78 -13.54 13.45
C GLY A 201 15.75 -13.88 12.37
N ILE A 202 15.03 -12.89 11.82
CA ILE A 202 14.05 -13.13 10.75
C ILE A 202 14.75 -13.44 9.43
N GLY A 203 14.44 -14.58 8.84
CA GLY A 203 15.09 -15.08 7.63
C GLY A 203 14.78 -14.19 6.40
N ARG A 204 15.78 -14.03 5.51
CA ARG A 204 15.65 -13.19 4.31
C ARG A 204 14.42 -13.52 3.44
N LYS A 205 14.04 -14.80 3.36
CA LYS A 205 12.89 -15.27 2.56
C LYS A 205 11.54 -14.85 3.16
N GLN A 206 11.51 -14.56 4.45
CA GLN A 206 10.32 -14.08 5.15
C GLN A 206 10.11 -12.58 4.99
N ILE A 207 11.12 -11.83 4.51
CA ILE A 207 11.05 -10.36 4.39
C ILE A 207 10.74 -9.99 2.95
N ARG A 208 9.52 -9.49 2.72
CA ARG A 208 9.02 -8.96 1.44
C ARG A 208 9.07 -7.44 1.47
N LYS A 209 9.57 -6.85 0.38
CA LYS A 209 9.80 -5.40 0.29
C LYS A 209 9.01 -4.82 -0.86
N ASP A 210 8.35 -3.72 -0.61
CA ASP A 210 7.80 -2.89 -1.67
C ASP A 210 8.94 -2.01 -2.24
N ASN A 211 9.70 -2.55 -3.19
CA ASN A 211 10.87 -1.88 -3.80
C ASN A 211 10.46 -0.79 -4.80
N PHE A 212 9.38 -0.12 -4.55
CA PHE A 212 8.86 0.88 -5.46
C PHE A 212 9.65 2.19 -5.39
N ARG A 213 10.33 2.56 -6.50
CA ARG A 213 11.04 3.84 -6.67
C ARG A 213 10.16 4.80 -7.48
N GLY A 214 9.07 5.28 -6.88
CA GLY A 214 8.05 6.03 -7.61
C GLY A 214 7.86 7.50 -7.20
N TYR A 215 8.77 8.07 -6.46
CA TYR A 215 8.60 9.45 -5.96
C TYR A 215 9.62 10.41 -6.53
#